data_69a9e40b3fc17eae695c1306541acdd8
#
_entry.id   69a9e40b3fc17eae695c1306541acdd8
#
_cell.length_a   1.000
_cell.length_b   1.000
_cell.length_c   1.000
_cell.angle_alpha   90.00
_cell.angle_beta   90.00
_cell.angle_gamma   90.00
#
_symmetry.space_group_name_H-M   'P 1'
#
loop_
_entity.id
_entity.type
_entity.pdbx_description
1 polymer ?
#
loop_
_entity_poly.entity_id
_entity_poly.type
_entity_poly.pdbx_seq_one_letter_code
_entity_poly.pdbx_strand_id
1 'polypeptide(L)'
;MAQAAAAEIRSYPLDERSVYTVRLSREEPTTCIFPGALKAIVGANVSTRIEDNPGVLLSHEAGTEYFSLRALKENATGALNVLFRGRVYALAFATATEADRAVMFLDEPFAGGNGRKLSPEIMRGLIERAKQQDRPAAQYPDVRISTDRAQPENSTHYRTFTATVESITRFEAEDALVFHVRLENALDAAVPYDPQGLAVRLDREFFPAAFAEASGAIPPRGIAYVYLVVAGGPAGGRANLSVREKFSVIVPRP
;
A
#
# COMPACT_ATOMS: atom_id res chain seq x y z
N MET A 1 -9.50 3.55 34.27
CA MET A 1 -8.14 3.74 33.73
C MET A 1 -8.26 3.84 32.23
N ALA A 2 -8.03 5.01 31.65
CA ALA A 2 -8.01 5.15 30.18
C ALA A 2 -6.73 4.48 29.68
N GLN A 3 -6.88 3.49 28.81
CA GLN A 3 -5.77 2.85 28.11
C GLN A 3 -5.22 3.91 27.15
N ALA A 4 -3.98 4.33 27.34
CA ALA A 4 -3.32 5.25 26.41
C ALA A 4 -3.33 4.60 25.02
N ALA A 5 -3.99 5.24 24.07
CA ALA A 5 -3.98 4.80 22.68
C ALA A 5 -2.53 4.75 22.21
N ALA A 6 -2.11 3.66 21.60
CA ALA A 6 -0.75 3.47 21.13
C ALA A 6 -0.46 4.49 20.02
N ALA A 7 0.47 5.41 20.27
CA ALA A 7 0.96 6.34 19.25
C ALA A 7 1.66 5.56 18.12
N GLU A 8 1.29 5.82 16.87
CA GLU A 8 1.73 5.06 15.69
C GLU A 8 2.87 5.75 14.95
N ILE A 9 3.83 4.96 14.47
CA ILE A 9 4.83 5.42 13.50
C ILE A 9 4.38 4.94 12.12
N ARG A 10 4.19 5.89 11.20
CA ARG A 10 3.78 5.61 9.82
C ARG A 10 4.89 5.88 8.83
N SER A 11 4.90 5.11 7.75
CA SER A 11 5.81 5.33 6.63
C SER A 11 5.03 5.42 5.33
N TYR A 12 5.39 6.39 4.48
CA TYR A 12 4.79 6.60 3.17
C TYR A 12 5.87 6.67 2.09
N PRO A 13 5.70 6.00 0.95
CA PRO A 13 6.50 6.31 -0.23
C PRO A 13 6.17 7.71 -0.73
N LEU A 14 7.16 8.44 -1.21
CA LEU A 14 6.95 9.76 -1.82
C LEU A 14 6.30 9.61 -3.20
N ASP A 15 5.09 10.17 -3.32
CA ASP A 15 4.33 10.27 -4.56
C ASP A 15 3.66 11.65 -4.63
N GLU A 16 3.98 12.44 -5.65
CA GLU A 16 3.43 13.80 -5.85
C GLU A 16 1.95 13.82 -6.25
N ARG A 17 1.34 12.67 -6.52
CA ARG A 17 -0.09 12.53 -6.84
C ARG A 17 -0.94 12.17 -5.62
N SER A 18 -0.30 11.88 -4.50
CA SER A 18 -0.96 11.45 -3.27
C SER A 18 -1.10 12.60 -2.28
N VAL A 19 -2.19 12.59 -1.52
CA VAL A 19 -2.35 13.45 -0.35
C VAL A 19 -2.19 12.58 0.89
N TYR A 20 -1.16 12.87 1.69
CA TYR A 20 -0.85 12.11 2.89
C TYR A 20 -1.64 12.63 4.08
N THR A 21 -2.28 11.74 4.82
CA THR A 21 -3.02 12.11 6.03
C THR A 21 -2.15 11.95 7.26
N VAL A 22 -2.00 13.02 8.04
CA VAL A 22 -1.28 13.06 9.32
C VAL A 22 -2.25 13.30 10.45
N ARG A 23 -2.28 12.40 11.43
CA ARG A 23 -3.14 12.49 12.62
C ARG A 23 -2.37 13.16 13.75
N LEU A 24 -2.92 14.25 14.28
CA LEU A 24 -2.25 15.08 15.27
C LEU A 24 -2.86 14.94 16.67
N SER A 25 -2.00 15.05 17.70
CA SER A 25 -2.38 15.22 19.09
C SER A 25 -2.22 16.68 19.54
N ARG A 26 -2.95 17.04 20.60
CA ARG A 26 -2.74 18.30 21.35
C ARG A 26 -1.62 18.17 22.38
N GLU A 27 -1.40 16.97 22.87
CA GLU A 27 -0.47 16.68 23.96
C GLU A 27 0.95 16.43 23.47
N GLU A 28 1.09 15.71 22.35
CA GLU A 28 2.38 15.34 21.78
C GLU A 28 2.55 15.86 20.35
N PRO A 29 3.77 16.28 19.95
CA PRO A 29 4.05 16.63 18.57
C PRO A 29 4.15 15.40 17.70
N THR A 30 3.72 15.51 16.44
CA THR A 30 3.98 14.55 15.38
C THR A 30 5.16 15.03 14.54
N THR A 31 6.21 14.22 14.42
CA THR A 31 7.38 14.54 13.59
C THR A 31 7.24 13.94 12.21
N CYS A 32 7.33 14.77 11.17
CA CYS A 32 7.35 14.39 9.77
C CYS A 32 8.78 14.42 9.25
N ILE A 33 9.29 13.30 8.75
CA ILE A 33 10.69 13.12 8.32
C ILE A 33 10.71 12.82 6.82
N PHE A 34 11.49 13.59 6.07
CA PHE A 34 11.74 13.40 4.64
C PHE A 34 13.14 12.82 4.41
N PRO A 35 13.40 12.23 3.26
CA PRO A 35 14.71 11.61 2.96
C PRO A 35 15.80 12.64 2.58
N GLY A 36 15.67 13.88 3.04
CA GLY A 36 16.65 14.94 2.89
C GLY A 36 16.07 16.33 3.14
N ALA A 37 16.92 17.34 3.05
CA ALA A 37 16.61 18.72 3.42
C ALA A 37 15.41 19.30 2.65
N LEU A 38 14.50 19.94 3.37
CA LEU A 38 13.31 20.58 2.85
C LEU A 38 13.64 22.00 2.36
N LYS A 39 13.06 22.38 1.22
CA LYS A 39 13.24 23.71 0.65
C LYS A 39 12.24 24.73 1.19
N ALA A 40 10.98 24.31 1.36
CA ALA A 40 9.92 25.16 1.88
C ALA A 40 8.75 24.31 2.42
N ILE A 41 8.02 24.87 3.38
CA ILE A 41 6.75 24.36 3.86
C ILE A 41 5.75 25.51 3.81
N VAL A 42 4.60 25.30 3.17
CA VAL A 42 3.52 26.27 3.06
C VAL A 42 2.21 25.58 3.42
N GLY A 43 1.40 26.20 4.27
CA GLY A 43 0.15 25.57 4.70
C GLY A 43 -0.95 26.52 5.07
N ALA A 44 -2.14 25.96 5.20
CA ALA A 44 -3.33 26.61 5.70
C ALA A 44 -3.64 26.16 7.12
N ASN A 45 -4.04 27.11 7.99
CA ASN A 45 -4.33 26.88 9.41
C ASN A 45 -3.11 26.42 10.23
N VAL A 46 -1.92 26.83 9.80
CA VAL A 46 -0.62 26.48 10.38
C VAL A 46 0.21 27.74 10.57
N SER A 47 0.88 27.88 11.69
CA SER A 47 1.88 28.94 11.91
C SER A 47 3.02 28.43 12.79
N THR A 48 4.19 29.06 12.67
CA THR A 48 5.34 28.85 13.56
C THR A 48 5.22 29.66 14.86
N ARG A 49 4.21 30.54 14.95
CA ARG A 49 3.95 31.43 16.10
C ARG A 49 2.58 31.13 16.68
N ILE A 50 2.52 31.04 18.01
CA ILE A 50 1.28 30.79 18.74
C ILE A 50 0.37 32.05 18.70
N GLU A 51 0.97 33.23 18.62
CA GLU A 51 0.28 34.51 18.58
C GLU A 51 -0.64 34.67 17.38
N ASP A 52 -0.36 33.96 16.30
CA ASP A 52 -1.21 33.95 15.09
C ASP A 52 -2.51 33.17 15.30
N ASN A 53 -2.71 32.55 16.48
CA ASN A 53 -3.86 31.73 16.84
C ASN A 53 -4.18 30.60 15.81
N PRO A 54 -3.17 29.88 15.29
CA PRO A 54 -3.38 28.82 14.30
C PRO A 54 -4.11 27.62 14.89
N GLY A 55 -4.64 26.74 14.03
CA GLY A 55 -5.14 25.42 14.45
C GLY A 55 -4.02 24.47 14.83
N VAL A 56 -2.85 24.60 14.16
CA VAL A 56 -1.68 23.75 14.32
C VAL A 56 -0.40 24.59 14.40
N LEU A 57 0.44 24.26 15.36
CA LEU A 57 1.77 24.82 15.50
C LEU A 57 2.74 23.98 14.64
N LEU A 58 3.47 24.64 13.78
CA LEU A 58 4.56 24.08 12.98
C LEU A 58 5.90 24.46 13.63
N SER A 59 6.77 23.49 13.82
CA SER A 59 8.16 23.71 14.17
C SER A 59 9.04 23.17 13.05
N HIS A 60 9.79 24.05 12.41
CA HIS A 60 10.72 23.69 11.31
C HIS A 60 11.92 24.64 11.33
N GLU A 61 13.09 24.06 11.14
CA GLU A 61 14.34 24.77 10.94
C GLU A 61 14.77 24.63 9.49
N ALA A 62 15.09 25.74 8.85
CA ALA A 62 15.45 25.74 7.43
C ALA A 62 16.69 24.86 7.15
N GLY A 63 16.61 24.03 6.13
CA GLY A 63 17.68 23.10 5.74
C GLY A 63 17.66 21.76 6.49
N THR A 64 16.72 21.54 7.41
CA THR A 64 16.52 20.23 8.02
C THR A 64 15.66 19.33 7.16
N GLU A 65 15.74 18.03 7.42
CA GLU A 65 14.97 17.00 6.74
C GLU A 65 13.62 16.68 7.42
N TYR A 66 13.32 17.39 8.52
CA TYR A 66 12.10 17.14 9.29
C TYR A 66 11.41 18.44 9.71
N PHE A 67 10.17 18.30 10.09
CA PHE A 67 9.39 19.30 10.82
C PHE A 67 8.45 18.58 11.78
N SER A 68 7.94 19.31 12.77
CA SER A 68 6.96 18.80 13.74
C SER A 68 5.69 19.61 13.71
N LEU A 69 4.56 18.92 13.89
CA LEU A 69 3.21 19.48 13.96
C LEU A 69 2.60 19.15 15.32
N ARG A 70 1.94 20.11 15.96
CA ARG A 70 1.15 19.90 17.15
C ARG A 70 -0.19 20.62 17.02
N ALA A 71 -1.29 19.93 17.24
CA ALA A 71 -2.61 20.55 17.25
C ALA A 71 -2.73 21.50 18.47
N LEU A 72 -3.26 22.69 18.26
CA LEU A 72 -3.57 23.66 19.32
C LEU A 72 -5.06 23.67 19.65
N LYS A 73 -5.90 23.21 18.72
CA LYS A 73 -7.37 23.15 18.84
C LYS A 73 -7.86 21.70 18.73
N GLU A 74 -8.99 21.42 19.37
CA GLU A 74 -9.55 20.06 19.48
C GLU A 74 -9.96 19.47 18.11
N ASN A 75 -10.46 20.30 17.21
CA ASN A 75 -10.88 19.92 15.86
C ASN A 75 -10.03 20.61 14.79
N ALA A 76 -8.72 20.69 15.02
CA ALA A 76 -7.82 21.30 14.05
C ALA A 76 -7.73 20.45 12.79
N THR A 77 -7.99 21.05 11.64
CA THR A 77 -7.78 20.50 10.32
C THR A 77 -7.04 21.49 9.44
N GLY A 78 -6.33 21.01 8.43
CA GLY A 78 -5.66 21.86 7.47
C GLY A 78 -4.82 21.05 6.48
N ALA A 79 -3.98 21.76 5.75
CA ALA A 79 -3.13 21.17 4.73
C ALA A 79 -1.77 21.85 4.70
N LEU A 80 -0.76 21.08 4.32
CA LEU A 80 0.59 21.54 4.06
C LEU A 80 1.03 21.11 2.66
N ASN A 81 1.75 21.99 2.00
CA ASN A 81 2.53 21.67 0.83
C ASN A 81 4.01 21.74 1.21
N VAL A 82 4.71 20.62 1.05
CA VAL A 82 6.14 20.49 1.34
C VAL A 82 6.90 20.47 0.03
N LEU A 83 7.81 21.42 -0.16
CA LEU A 83 8.69 21.49 -1.32
C LEU A 83 9.99 20.73 -1.02
N PHE A 84 10.14 19.58 -1.65
CA PHE A 84 11.31 18.69 -1.52
C PHE A 84 11.84 18.32 -2.90
N ARG A 85 13.15 18.50 -3.15
CA ARG A 85 13.82 18.21 -4.43
C ARG A 85 13.10 18.77 -5.68
N GLY A 86 12.52 19.94 -5.56
CA GLY A 86 11.81 20.63 -6.67
C GLY A 86 10.40 20.11 -6.93
N ARG A 87 9.88 19.20 -6.11
CA ARG A 87 8.52 18.65 -6.18
C ARG A 87 7.70 19.06 -4.97
N VAL A 88 6.38 19.11 -5.15
CA VAL A 88 5.43 19.46 -4.08
C VAL A 88 4.72 18.21 -3.61
N TYR A 89 4.75 17.99 -2.30
CA TYR A 89 4.03 16.88 -1.65
C TYR A 89 2.95 17.45 -0.75
N ALA A 90 1.71 17.01 -0.96
CA ALA A 90 0.55 17.50 -0.23
C ALA A 90 0.25 16.65 1.00
N LEU A 91 0.14 17.29 2.16
CA LEU A 91 -0.25 16.64 3.42
C LEU A 91 -1.55 17.29 3.91
N ALA A 92 -2.51 16.47 4.29
CA ALA A 92 -3.68 16.89 5.06
C ALA A 92 -3.47 16.45 6.51
N PHE A 93 -3.87 17.29 7.47
CA PHE A 93 -3.80 16.91 8.87
C PHE A 93 -5.14 17.15 9.58
N ALA A 94 -5.38 16.35 10.59
CA ALA A 94 -6.53 16.47 11.47
C ALA A 94 -6.17 16.00 12.88
N THR A 95 -6.79 16.60 13.89
CA THR A 95 -6.72 16.10 15.27
C THR A 95 -7.45 14.77 15.36
N ALA A 96 -6.84 13.79 16.03
CA ALA A 96 -7.39 12.44 16.21
C ALA A 96 -7.10 11.93 17.63
N THR A 97 -7.94 10.99 18.09
CA THR A 97 -7.74 10.29 19.36
C THR A 97 -6.49 9.41 19.33
N GLU A 98 -6.26 8.75 18.19
CA GLU A 98 -5.03 8.01 17.91
C GLU A 98 -4.18 8.84 16.97
N ALA A 99 -3.18 9.50 17.52
CA ALA A 99 -2.30 10.39 16.77
C ALA A 99 -1.02 9.67 16.30
N ASP A 100 -0.47 10.15 15.21
CA ASP A 100 0.81 9.68 14.71
C ASP A 100 1.94 10.32 15.54
N ARG A 101 2.88 9.53 16.03
CA ARG A 101 4.07 10.04 16.73
C ARG A 101 5.15 10.48 15.73
N ALA A 102 5.29 9.71 14.66
CA ALA A 102 6.16 10.06 13.55
C ALA A 102 5.56 9.61 12.22
N VAL A 103 5.83 10.40 11.17
CA VAL A 103 5.49 10.07 9.78
C VAL A 103 6.78 10.17 8.97
N MET A 104 7.21 9.05 8.40
CA MET A 104 8.43 8.94 7.61
C MET A 104 8.09 8.90 6.12
N PHE A 105 8.67 9.78 5.32
CA PHE A 105 8.55 9.77 3.86
C PHE A 105 9.80 9.16 3.26
N LEU A 106 9.61 8.19 2.36
CA LEU A 106 10.69 7.40 1.78
C LEU A 106 10.82 7.68 0.29
N ASP A 107 12.05 7.84 -0.21
CA ASP A 107 12.34 8.11 -1.63
C ASP A 107 11.94 6.99 -2.57
N GLU A 108 11.79 5.80 -2.05
CA GLU A 108 11.47 4.61 -2.81
C GLU A 108 10.12 4.04 -2.40
N PRO A 109 9.35 3.45 -3.33
CA PRO A 109 8.13 2.76 -2.96
C PRO A 109 8.45 1.70 -1.90
N PHE A 110 7.72 1.78 -0.78
CA PHE A 110 7.86 0.86 0.33
C PHE A 110 7.45 -0.55 -0.15
N ALA A 111 8.40 -1.41 -0.35
CA ALA A 111 8.16 -2.81 -0.68
C ALA A 111 8.13 -3.64 0.60
N GLY A 112 6.94 -3.81 1.16
CA GLY A 112 6.65 -4.82 2.18
C GLY A 112 7.27 -4.62 3.57
N GLY A 113 6.56 -5.04 4.59
CA GLY A 113 6.87 -4.93 6.01
C GLY A 113 8.32 -5.27 6.41
N ASN A 114 8.84 -4.53 7.39
CA ASN A 114 10.18 -4.55 7.96
C ASN A 114 11.28 -3.81 7.20
N GLY A 115 10.98 -2.84 6.30
CA GLY A 115 12.05 -2.09 5.62
C GLY A 115 12.88 -2.92 4.63
N ARG A 116 12.55 -4.19 4.41
CA ARG A 116 13.18 -5.04 3.40
C ARG A 116 12.35 -4.97 2.13
N LYS A 117 12.89 -4.34 1.09
CA LYS A 117 12.39 -4.56 -0.27
C LYS A 117 12.40 -6.05 -0.55
N LEU A 118 11.24 -6.61 -0.87
CA LEU A 118 11.23 -7.95 -1.44
C LEU A 118 11.89 -7.87 -2.81
N SER A 119 13.05 -8.50 -2.96
CA SER A 119 13.69 -8.55 -4.26
C SER A 119 12.83 -9.33 -5.26
N PRO A 120 12.96 -9.10 -6.58
CA PRO A 120 12.26 -9.88 -7.58
C PRO A 120 12.48 -11.40 -7.42
N GLU A 121 13.65 -11.82 -6.96
CA GLU A 121 13.98 -13.23 -6.69
C GLU A 121 13.16 -13.79 -5.53
N ILE A 122 13.00 -13.00 -4.44
CA ILE A 122 12.17 -13.39 -3.30
C ILE A 122 10.72 -13.51 -3.78
N MET A 123 10.18 -12.50 -4.47
CA MET A 123 8.80 -12.51 -4.97
C MET A 123 8.53 -13.68 -5.92
N ARG A 124 9.47 -14.00 -6.82
CA ARG A 124 9.40 -15.21 -7.65
C ARG A 124 9.39 -16.47 -6.80
N GLY A 125 10.22 -16.55 -5.75
CA GLY A 125 10.23 -17.64 -4.79
C GLY A 125 8.90 -17.81 -4.06
N LEU A 126 8.18 -16.70 -3.73
CA LEU A 126 6.83 -16.76 -3.16
C LEU A 126 5.83 -17.35 -4.15
N ILE A 127 5.89 -16.95 -5.42
CA ILE A 127 5.03 -17.52 -6.48
C ILE A 127 5.29 -19.02 -6.63
N GLU A 128 6.54 -19.44 -6.70
CA GLU A 128 6.86 -20.87 -6.84
C GLU A 128 6.37 -21.69 -5.63
N ARG A 129 6.49 -21.17 -4.41
CA ARG A 129 5.92 -21.80 -3.21
C ARG A 129 4.39 -21.88 -3.27
N ALA A 130 3.70 -20.81 -3.75
CA ALA A 130 2.26 -20.83 -3.93
C ALA A 130 1.83 -21.86 -4.99
N LYS A 131 2.52 -21.95 -6.14
CA LYS A 131 2.29 -22.96 -7.18
C LYS A 131 2.42 -24.40 -6.66
N GLN A 132 3.39 -24.66 -5.77
CA GLN A 132 3.55 -25.96 -5.16
C GLN A 132 2.36 -26.36 -4.30
N GLN A 133 1.71 -25.40 -3.65
CA GLN A 133 0.50 -25.63 -2.85
C GLN A 133 -0.75 -25.85 -3.74
N ASP A 134 -0.74 -25.39 -4.99
CA ASP A 134 -1.81 -25.66 -5.96
C ASP A 134 -1.77 -27.10 -6.49
N ARG A 135 -0.66 -27.83 -6.28
CA ARG A 135 -0.53 -29.23 -6.69
C ARG A 135 -1.28 -30.15 -5.71
N PRO A 136 -1.86 -31.27 -6.19
CA PRO A 136 -2.56 -32.20 -5.31
C PRO A 136 -1.69 -32.66 -4.14
N ALA A 137 -2.24 -32.64 -2.93
CA ALA A 137 -1.54 -32.95 -1.68
C ALA A 137 -0.89 -34.35 -1.61
N ALA A 138 -1.22 -35.23 -2.54
CA ALA A 138 -0.67 -36.61 -2.65
C ALA A 138 0.82 -36.64 -3.03
N GLN A 139 1.37 -35.54 -3.61
CA GLN A 139 2.76 -35.55 -4.09
C GLN A 139 3.77 -34.95 -3.09
N TYR A 140 3.33 -34.14 -2.10
CA TYR A 140 4.25 -33.46 -1.16
C TYR A 140 3.61 -33.29 0.22
N PRO A 141 3.58 -34.32 1.09
CA PRO A 141 2.96 -34.24 2.42
C PRO A 141 3.66 -33.27 3.38
N ASP A 142 4.94 -32.97 3.16
CA ASP A 142 5.77 -32.17 4.10
C ASP A 142 5.73 -30.66 3.85
N VAL A 143 5.07 -30.17 2.80
CA VAL A 143 5.02 -28.72 2.44
C VAL A 143 3.84 -27.99 3.08
N ARG A 144 3.15 -28.57 4.05
CA ARG A 144 2.17 -27.86 4.89
C ARG A 144 2.85 -26.94 5.92
N ILE A 145 3.71 -26.07 5.46
CA ILE A 145 4.36 -25.08 6.31
C ILE A 145 3.45 -23.84 6.37
N SER A 146 2.77 -23.66 7.52
CA SER A 146 2.28 -22.40 8.11
C SER A 146 1.89 -21.25 7.16
N THR A 147 1.22 -21.55 6.06
CA THR A 147 0.68 -20.53 5.16
C THR A 147 -0.83 -20.59 5.20
N ASP A 148 -1.47 -19.46 5.56
CA ASP A 148 -2.90 -19.30 5.38
C ASP A 148 -3.22 -19.29 3.88
N ARG A 149 -4.22 -20.08 3.49
CA ARG A 149 -4.68 -20.17 2.10
C ARG A 149 -6.20 -20.13 2.03
N ALA A 150 -6.72 -19.42 1.03
CA ALA A 150 -8.13 -19.43 0.68
C ALA A 150 -8.32 -19.68 -0.82
N GLN A 151 -9.48 -20.23 -1.18
CA GLN A 151 -9.96 -20.40 -2.55
C GLN A 151 -11.31 -19.69 -2.68
N PRO A 152 -11.30 -18.34 -2.80
CA PRO A 152 -12.52 -17.55 -2.73
C PRO A 152 -13.41 -17.67 -3.99
N GLU A 153 -12.86 -18.11 -5.12
CA GLU A 153 -13.54 -18.20 -6.44
C GLU A 153 -14.27 -16.89 -6.85
N ASN A 154 -13.78 -15.74 -6.35
CA ASN A 154 -14.32 -14.44 -6.65
C ASN A 154 -14.03 -14.05 -8.10
N SER A 155 -15.06 -13.70 -8.86
CA SER A 155 -14.93 -13.32 -10.27
C SER A 155 -15.21 -11.83 -10.47
N THR A 156 -14.39 -11.21 -11.31
CA THR A 156 -14.60 -9.86 -11.84
C THR A 156 -14.88 -9.95 -13.34
N HIS A 157 -16.07 -9.50 -13.74
CA HIS A 157 -16.50 -9.56 -15.14
C HIS A 157 -16.09 -8.28 -15.87
N TYR A 158 -15.24 -8.43 -16.88
CA TYR A 158 -14.92 -7.40 -17.85
C TYR A 158 -15.76 -7.59 -19.11
N ARG A 159 -15.85 -6.58 -19.94
CA ARG A 159 -16.63 -6.66 -21.18
C ARG A 159 -16.17 -7.77 -22.13
N THR A 160 -14.89 -8.14 -22.10
CA THR A 160 -14.26 -9.06 -23.06
C THR A 160 -13.74 -10.34 -22.43
N PHE A 161 -13.59 -10.39 -21.12
CA PHE A 161 -13.07 -11.56 -20.39
C PHE A 161 -13.56 -11.55 -18.94
N THR A 162 -13.36 -12.65 -18.25
CA THR A 162 -13.62 -12.78 -16.82
C THR A 162 -12.32 -13.09 -16.10
N ALA A 163 -12.06 -12.40 -14.99
CA ALA A 163 -10.95 -12.68 -14.10
C ALA A 163 -11.47 -13.32 -12.81
N THR A 164 -11.01 -14.54 -12.50
CA THR A 164 -11.40 -15.30 -11.31
C THR A 164 -10.20 -15.52 -10.41
N VAL A 165 -10.30 -15.15 -9.13
CA VAL A 165 -9.30 -15.47 -8.11
C VAL A 165 -9.49 -16.93 -7.69
N GLU A 166 -8.60 -17.81 -8.11
CA GLU A 166 -8.66 -19.25 -7.79
C GLU A 166 -8.07 -19.55 -6.41
N SER A 167 -6.98 -18.88 -6.06
CA SER A 167 -6.42 -19.03 -4.73
C SER A 167 -5.66 -17.78 -4.28
N ILE A 168 -5.57 -17.62 -2.95
CA ILE A 168 -4.79 -16.60 -2.28
C ILE A 168 -3.94 -17.32 -1.22
N THR A 169 -2.64 -17.09 -1.25
CA THR A 169 -1.69 -17.65 -0.28
C THR A 169 -1.02 -16.52 0.48
N ARG A 170 -1.06 -16.55 1.82
CA ARG A 170 -0.39 -15.58 2.68
C ARG A 170 0.98 -16.07 3.11
N PHE A 171 1.95 -15.19 3.04
CA PHE A 171 3.31 -15.37 3.55
C PHE A 171 3.52 -14.34 4.67
N GLU A 172 3.35 -14.80 5.90
CA GLU A 172 3.35 -13.95 7.10
C GLU A 172 4.67 -13.20 7.32
N ALA A 173 5.79 -13.89 7.11
CA ALA A 173 7.13 -13.33 7.33
C ALA A 173 7.43 -12.17 6.37
N GLU A 174 6.95 -12.28 5.14
CA GLU A 174 7.14 -11.30 4.08
C GLU A 174 6.02 -10.24 4.03
N ASP A 175 4.97 -10.38 4.85
CA ASP A 175 3.73 -9.60 4.77
C ASP A 175 3.20 -9.52 3.33
N ALA A 176 3.14 -10.65 2.66
CA ALA A 176 2.79 -10.75 1.25
C ALA A 176 1.62 -11.71 1.03
N LEU A 177 0.79 -11.36 0.05
CA LEU A 177 -0.21 -12.25 -0.54
C LEU A 177 0.19 -12.60 -1.97
N VAL A 178 0.10 -13.86 -2.31
CA VAL A 178 0.20 -14.34 -3.70
C VAL A 178 -1.18 -14.75 -4.17
N PHE A 179 -1.63 -14.11 -5.24
CA PHE A 179 -2.90 -14.42 -5.90
C PHE A 179 -2.65 -15.28 -7.13
N HIS A 180 -3.39 -16.37 -7.26
CA HIS A 180 -3.53 -17.14 -8.48
C HIS A 180 -4.84 -16.75 -9.16
N VAL A 181 -4.75 -16.24 -10.37
CA VAL A 181 -5.88 -15.67 -11.10
C VAL A 181 -6.02 -16.33 -12.46
N ARG A 182 -7.22 -16.77 -12.77
CA ARG A 182 -7.62 -17.29 -14.08
C ARG A 182 -8.30 -16.18 -14.88
N LEU A 183 -7.78 -15.90 -16.06
CA LEU A 183 -8.36 -14.98 -17.03
C LEU A 183 -8.97 -15.80 -18.17
N GLU A 184 -10.27 -15.68 -18.39
CA GLU A 184 -11.01 -16.44 -19.40
C GLU A 184 -11.60 -15.51 -20.45
N ASN A 185 -11.20 -15.72 -21.72
CA ASN A 185 -11.62 -14.94 -22.86
C ASN A 185 -12.70 -15.71 -23.66
N ALA A 186 -13.88 -15.10 -23.81
CA ALA A 186 -14.98 -15.67 -24.59
C ALA A 186 -14.97 -15.24 -26.07
N LEU A 187 -14.05 -14.36 -26.49
CA LEU A 187 -13.97 -13.84 -27.85
C LEU A 187 -13.08 -14.68 -28.75
N ASP A 188 -13.30 -14.59 -30.05
CA ASP A 188 -12.51 -15.25 -31.09
C ASP A 188 -11.16 -14.55 -31.38
N ALA A 189 -10.90 -13.41 -30.73
CA ALA A 189 -9.65 -12.65 -30.81
C ALA A 189 -8.92 -12.65 -29.48
N ALA A 190 -7.59 -12.60 -29.50
CA ALA A 190 -6.79 -12.43 -28.28
C ALA A 190 -7.11 -11.08 -27.61
N VAL A 191 -7.16 -11.07 -26.29
CA VAL A 191 -7.37 -9.86 -25.50
C VAL A 191 -6.08 -9.46 -24.82
N PRO A 192 -5.42 -8.38 -25.25
CA PRO A 192 -4.20 -7.89 -24.58
C PRO A 192 -4.55 -7.21 -23.26
N TYR A 193 -3.64 -7.28 -22.31
CA TYR A 193 -3.71 -6.56 -21.03
C TYR A 193 -2.29 -6.13 -20.60
N ASP A 194 -2.20 -5.13 -19.71
CA ASP A 194 -0.94 -4.66 -19.17
C ASP A 194 -0.55 -5.42 -17.89
N PRO A 195 0.50 -6.27 -17.92
CA PRO A 195 0.99 -6.98 -16.75
C PRO A 195 1.52 -6.07 -15.64
N GLN A 196 2.02 -4.87 -15.98
CA GLN A 196 2.61 -3.93 -15.01
C GLN A 196 1.55 -3.16 -14.24
N GLY A 197 0.38 -3.01 -14.82
CA GLY A 197 -0.75 -2.33 -14.18
C GLY A 197 -1.65 -3.24 -13.35
N LEU A 198 -1.31 -4.52 -13.19
CA LEU A 198 -2.08 -5.45 -12.37
C LEU A 198 -2.14 -4.99 -10.91
N ALA A 199 -3.33 -5.10 -10.31
CA ALA A 199 -3.56 -4.74 -8.93
C ALA A 199 -4.68 -5.60 -8.32
N VAL A 200 -4.81 -5.54 -7.01
CA VAL A 200 -6.01 -6.02 -6.31
C VAL A 200 -6.69 -4.85 -5.60
N ARG A 201 -8.00 -4.94 -5.48
CA ARG A 201 -8.80 -3.98 -4.73
C ARG A 201 -9.49 -4.69 -3.58
N LEU A 202 -9.38 -4.08 -2.40
CA LEU A 202 -10.13 -4.41 -1.20
C LEU A 202 -10.95 -3.18 -0.81
N ASP A 203 -12.27 -3.26 -0.88
CA ASP A 203 -13.19 -2.14 -0.69
C ASP A 203 -12.84 -0.93 -1.57
N ARG A 204 -12.27 0.12 -0.97
CA ARG A 204 -11.85 1.36 -1.65
C ARG A 204 -10.35 1.47 -1.85
N GLU A 205 -9.57 0.54 -1.30
CA GLU A 205 -8.12 0.55 -1.36
C GLU A 205 -7.61 -0.29 -2.54
N PHE A 206 -6.56 0.21 -3.18
CA PHE A 206 -5.89 -0.43 -4.30
C PHE A 206 -4.50 -0.85 -3.88
N PHE A 207 -4.17 -2.10 -4.14
CA PHE A 207 -2.87 -2.71 -3.86
C PHE A 207 -2.23 -3.10 -5.19
N PRO A 208 -1.31 -2.27 -5.74
CA PRO A 208 -0.58 -2.62 -6.95
C PRO A 208 0.18 -3.93 -6.77
N ALA A 209 0.29 -4.71 -7.83
CA ALA A 209 1.15 -5.87 -7.83
C ALA A 209 2.62 -5.43 -7.72
N ALA A 210 3.30 -5.87 -6.68
CA ALA A 210 4.74 -5.64 -6.52
C ALA A 210 5.55 -6.48 -7.53
N PHE A 211 4.99 -7.61 -7.94
CA PHE A 211 5.54 -8.51 -8.97
C PHE A 211 4.41 -9.34 -9.57
N ALA A 212 4.50 -9.64 -10.87
CA ALA A 212 3.55 -10.51 -11.55
C ALA A 212 4.22 -11.42 -12.58
N GLU A 213 3.79 -12.67 -12.62
CA GLU A 213 4.02 -13.58 -13.73
C GLU A 213 2.76 -13.63 -14.59
N ALA A 214 2.82 -13.04 -15.77
CA ALA A 214 1.68 -12.84 -16.63
C ALA A 214 2.12 -12.80 -18.10
N SER A 215 1.30 -13.34 -19.00
CA SER A 215 1.61 -13.44 -20.43
C SER A 215 1.39 -12.12 -21.21
N GLY A 216 0.60 -11.19 -20.64
CA GLY A 216 0.22 -9.93 -21.31
C GLY A 216 -0.92 -10.06 -22.33
N ALA A 217 -1.40 -11.29 -22.60
CA ALA A 217 -2.54 -11.54 -23.47
C ALA A 217 -3.31 -12.79 -23.06
N ILE A 218 -4.62 -12.75 -23.25
CA ILE A 218 -5.52 -13.91 -23.09
C ILE A 218 -5.82 -14.48 -24.48
N PRO A 219 -5.53 -15.77 -24.75
CA PRO A 219 -5.72 -16.34 -26.08
C PRO A 219 -7.20 -16.34 -26.50
N PRO A 220 -7.48 -16.41 -27.82
CA PRO A 220 -8.86 -16.54 -28.33
C PRO A 220 -9.57 -17.77 -27.74
N ARG A 221 -10.81 -17.61 -27.27
CA ARG A 221 -11.59 -18.69 -26.64
C ARG A 221 -10.82 -19.50 -25.60
N GLY A 222 -9.85 -18.87 -24.93
CA GLY A 222 -8.90 -19.55 -24.07
C GLY A 222 -8.71 -18.93 -22.70
N ILE A 223 -7.79 -19.51 -21.97
CA ILE A 223 -7.48 -19.16 -20.59
C ILE A 223 -6.01 -18.73 -20.50
N ALA A 224 -5.75 -17.69 -19.73
CA ALA A 224 -4.42 -17.32 -19.25
C ALA A 224 -4.42 -17.34 -17.73
N TYR A 225 -3.30 -17.79 -17.14
CA TYR A 225 -3.10 -17.74 -15.70
C TYR A 225 -2.13 -16.63 -15.34
N VAL A 226 -2.41 -15.96 -14.24
CA VAL A 226 -1.61 -14.89 -13.68
C VAL A 226 -1.32 -15.21 -12.24
N TYR A 227 -0.04 -15.09 -11.85
CA TYR A 227 0.35 -15.02 -10.44
C TYR A 227 0.81 -13.61 -10.14
N LEU A 228 0.24 -12.99 -9.12
CA LEU A 228 0.66 -11.66 -8.69
C LEU A 228 0.93 -11.63 -7.20
N VAL A 229 1.96 -10.88 -6.82
CA VAL A 229 2.38 -10.66 -5.44
C VAL A 229 1.95 -9.26 -5.01
N VAL A 230 1.18 -9.18 -3.93
CA VAL A 230 0.93 -7.93 -3.20
C VAL A 230 1.75 -7.99 -1.91
N ALA A 231 2.55 -6.97 -1.66
CA ALA A 231 3.40 -6.88 -0.48
C ALA A 231 3.24 -5.54 0.20
N GLY A 232 2.98 -5.55 1.50
CA GLY A 232 2.75 -4.34 2.28
C GLY A 232 1.45 -3.59 1.94
N GLY A 233 1.25 -2.45 2.58
CA GLY A 233 0.10 -1.57 2.35
C GLY A 233 0.34 -0.54 1.26
N PRO A 234 -0.72 0.03 0.63
CA PRO A 234 -0.61 1.03 -0.42
C PRO A 234 0.05 2.34 0.04
N ALA A 235 0.01 2.61 1.34
CA ALA A 235 0.65 3.77 1.97
C ALA A 235 2.01 3.43 2.63
N GLY A 236 2.55 2.24 2.38
CA GLY A 236 3.72 1.70 3.06
C GLY A 236 3.37 1.04 4.41
N GLY A 237 4.35 0.34 5.00
CA GLY A 237 4.14 -0.43 6.22
C GLY A 237 3.56 -1.81 5.98
N ARG A 238 3.27 -2.53 7.08
CA ARG A 238 2.61 -3.84 7.00
C ARG A 238 1.13 -3.66 6.68
N ALA A 239 0.65 -4.39 5.69
CA ALA A 239 -0.76 -4.43 5.35
C ALA A 239 -1.56 -5.40 6.23
N ASN A 240 -0.92 -6.47 6.69
CA ASN A 240 -1.54 -7.56 7.47
C ASN A 240 -2.85 -8.08 6.84
N LEU A 241 -2.94 -8.08 5.51
CA LEU A 241 -4.13 -8.52 4.77
C LEU A 241 -4.44 -9.99 5.06
N SER A 242 -5.71 -10.29 5.27
CA SER A 242 -6.19 -11.65 5.47
C SER A 242 -6.58 -12.29 4.14
N VAL A 243 -6.29 -13.58 3.96
CA VAL A 243 -6.77 -14.36 2.79
C VAL A 243 -8.29 -14.47 2.72
N ARG A 244 -9.00 -14.14 3.81
CA ARG A 244 -10.47 -14.24 3.92
C ARG A 244 -11.19 -12.98 3.46
N GLU A 245 -10.46 -11.93 3.13
CA GLU A 245 -11.04 -10.67 2.65
C GLU A 245 -11.55 -10.80 1.21
N LYS A 246 -12.50 -9.95 0.84
CA LYS A 246 -13.12 -9.97 -0.49
C LYS A 246 -12.33 -9.13 -1.47
N PHE A 247 -11.32 -9.73 -2.05
CA PHE A 247 -10.51 -9.08 -3.07
C PHE A 247 -11.17 -9.12 -4.46
N SER A 248 -10.98 -8.06 -5.24
CA SER A 248 -11.24 -8.01 -6.68
C SER A 248 -9.93 -7.78 -7.42
N VAL A 249 -9.68 -8.52 -8.49
CA VAL A 249 -8.50 -8.30 -9.33
C VAL A 249 -8.77 -7.23 -10.35
N ILE A 250 -7.81 -6.33 -10.54
CA ILE A 250 -7.82 -5.28 -11.55
C ILE A 250 -6.83 -5.67 -12.64
N VAL A 251 -7.36 -5.81 -13.86
CA VAL A 251 -6.59 -6.14 -15.07
C VAL A 251 -6.75 -4.99 -16.04
N PRO A 252 -5.78 -4.07 -16.12
CA PRO A 252 -5.86 -2.92 -17.02
C PRO A 252 -5.65 -3.35 -18.47
N ARG A 253 -6.21 -2.57 -19.37
CA ARG A 253 -5.92 -2.67 -20.81
C ARG A 253 -4.66 -1.86 -21.12
N PRO A 254 -3.94 -2.21 -22.20
CA PRO A 254 -2.80 -1.44 -22.70
C PRO A 254 -3.19 -0.01 -23.04
#